data_5ba00a94359bfb9b102e600df0c387a6
#
_entry.id   5ba00a94359bfb9b102e600df0c387a6
#
_cell.length_a   1.000
_cell.length_b   1.000
_cell.length_c   1.000
_cell.angle_alpha   90.00
_cell.angle_beta   90.00
_cell.angle_gamma   90.00
#
_symmetry.space_group_name_H-M   'P 1'
#
loop_
_entity.id
_entity.type
_entity.pdbx_description
1 polymer ?
#
loop_
_entity_poly.entity_id
_entity_poly.type
_entity_poly.pdbx_seq_one_letter_code
_entity_poly.pdbx_strand_id
1 'polypeptide(L)'
;MANETKKVAPARFAYDGLDRIIHEKARLGILTSLIAHPKGLRFNDLKQLCALTDGNLSRHLEVLEEAGLVAIAKSFEKNRPKTVCKITPVGRKRYMQYLDVLEQVVRDAAAAAASAEPNPAQTKLRLA
;
A
#
# COMPACT_ATOMS: atom_id res chain seq x y z
N MET A 1 23.22 7.77 -34.94
CA MET A 1 22.96 6.36 -34.54
C MET A 1 21.57 6.25 -33.97
N ALA A 2 20.79 5.41 -34.54
CA ALA A 2 19.43 5.17 -34.04
C ALA A 2 19.43 4.72 -32.57
N ASN A 3 20.50 4.07 -32.12
CA ASN A 3 20.58 3.58 -30.76
C ASN A 3 20.68 4.67 -29.71
N GLU A 4 21.12 5.87 -30.07
CA GLU A 4 21.24 6.96 -29.11
C GLU A 4 19.87 7.44 -28.64
N THR A 5 18.89 7.45 -29.54
CA THR A 5 17.54 7.84 -29.19
C THR A 5 16.80 6.76 -28.44
N LYS A 6 17.32 5.52 -28.44
CA LYS A 6 16.72 4.38 -27.79
C LYS A 6 17.41 4.01 -26.48
N LYS A 7 18.33 4.84 -26.03
CA LYS A 7 18.99 4.60 -24.76
C LYS A 7 17.97 4.62 -23.63
N VAL A 8 18.07 3.62 -22.80
CA VAL A 8 17.20 3.44 -21.66
C VAL A 8 18.04 3.64 -20.40
N ALA A 9 17.63 4.53 -19.53
CA ALA A 9 18.29 4.72 -18.25
C ALA A 9 18.12 3.46 -17.41
N PRO A 10 19.21 2.82 -16.95
CA PRO A 10 19.07 1.61 -16.15
C PRO A 10 18.31 1.88 -14.86
N ALA A 11 17.42 0.97 -14.51
CA ALA A 11 16.68 0.96 -13.25
C ALA A 11 15.82 2.22 -12.97
N ARG A 12 15.61 3.06 -13.96
CA ARG A 12 14.85 4.31 -13.78
C ARG A 12 13.46 4.06 -13.17
N PHE A 13 12.79 2.99 -13.57
CA PHE A 13 11.45 2.65 -13.10
C PHE A 13 11.43 1.37 -12.25
N ALA A 14 12.53 1.06 -11.58
CA ALA A 14 12.60 -0.15 -10.75
C ALA A 14 11.83 -0.03 -9.44
N TYR A 15 11.74 1.17 -8.88
CA TYR A 15 10.98 1.47 -7.66
C TYR A 15 11.27 0.50 -6.51
N ASP A 16 12.53 0.29 -6.21
CA ASP A 16 12.95 -0.61 -5.13
C ASP A 16 12.37 -0.22 -3.77
N GLY A 17 12.00 1.06 -3.61
CA GLY A 17 11.37 1.54 -2.40
C GLY A 17 9.89 1.19 -2.25
N LEU A 18 9.28 0.53 -3.23
CA LEU A 18 7.94 -0.01 -3.05
C LEU A 18 8.03 -1.28 -2.22
N ASP A 19 7.96 -1.10 -0.91
CA ASP A 19 8.07 -2.15 0.09
C ASP A 19 7.13 -3.31 -0.23
N ARG A 20 7.68 -4.52 -0.38
CA ARG A 20 6.90 -5.70 -0.77
C ARG A 20 5.83 -6.09 0.24
N ILE A 21 6.10 -5.85 1.51
CA ILE A 21 5.12 -6.16 2.56
C ILE A 21 3.95 -5.20 2.47
N ILE A 22 4.21 -3.93 2.21
CA ILE A 22 3.18 -2.89 2.14
C ILE A 22 2.49 -2.89 0.77
N HIS A 23 3.23 -3.18 -0.30
CA HIS A 23 2.73 -3.15 -1.67
C HIS A 23 1.91 -4.40 -1.98
N GLU A 24 0.82 -4.56 -1.25
CA GLU A 24 -0.15 -5.63 -1.42
C GLU A 24 -1.50 -5.04 -1.02
N LYS A 25 -2.53 -5.26 -1.81
CA LYS A 25 -3.82 -4.60 -1.68
C LYS A 25 -4.39 -4.65 -0.26
N ALA A 26 -4.43 -5.81 0.35
CA ALA A 26 -5.03 -5.98 1.67
C ALA A 26 -4.19 -5.29 2.75
N ARG A 27 -2.88 -5.49 2.73
CA ARG A 27 -1.99 -4.90 3.71
C ARG A 27 -1.91 -3.38 3.58
N LEU A 28 -1.93 -2.88 2.34
CA LEU A 28 -2.00 -1.45 2.11
C LEU A 28 -3.28 -0.86 2.71
N GLY A 29 -4.42 -1.51 2.50
CA GLY A 29 -5.69 -1.09 3.07
C GLY A 29 -5.69 -1.12 4.60
N ILE A 30 -5.11 -2.16 5.19
CA ILE A 30 -4.98 -2.27 6.64
C ILE A 30 -4.16 -1.11 7.21
N LEU A 31 -2.99 -0.85 6.66
CA LEU A 31 -2.12 0.22 7.15
C LEU A 31 -2.74 1.59 6.95
N THR A 32 -3.40 1.83 5.83
CA THR A 32 -4.11 3.08 5.58
C THR A 32 -5.22 3.31 6.60
N SER A 33 -5.97 2.25 6.91
CA SER A 33 -7.02 2.32 7.93
C SER A 33 -6.44 2.66 9.31
N LEU A 34 -5.31 2.04 9.66
CA LEU A 34 -4.67 2.26 10.96
C LEU A 34 -4.01 3.65 11.06
N ILE A 35 -3.48 4.19 9.98
CA ILE A 35 -2.97 5.56 9.95
C ILE A 35 -4.10 6.55 10.28
N ALA A 36 -5.29 6.30 9.76
CA ALA A 36 -6.45 7.15 10.00
C ALA A 36 -6.99 7.03 11.43
N HIS A 37 -6.60 5.97 12.16
CA HIS A 37 -7.10 5.69 13.51
C HIS A 37 -5.94 5.43 14.47
N PRO A 38 -5.23 6.50 14.91
CA PRO A 38 -4.02 6.33 15.74
C PRO A 38 -4.26 5.61 17.06
N LYS A 39 -5.48 5.65 17.58
CA LYS A 39 -5.83 4.95 18.82
C LYS A 39 -6.10 3.46 18.60
N GLY A 40 -6.10 3.03 17.36
CA GLY A 40 -6.32 1.65 16.98
C GLY A 40 -7.73 1.37 16.49
N LEU A 41 -7.87 0.19 15.91
CA LEU A 41 -9.15 -0.31 15.41
C LEU A 41 -9.38 -1.72 15.95
N ARG A 42 -10.62 -2.04 16.25
CA ARG A 42 -11.01 -3.40 16.57
C ARG A 42 -10.93 -4.27 15.33
N PHE A 43 -10.68 -5.55 15.54
CA PHE A 43 -10.56 -6.53 14.46
C PHE A 43 -11.75 -6.47 13.48
N ASN A 44 -12.98 -6.45 14.01
CA ASN A 44 -14.18 -6.43 13.15
C ASN A 44 -14.31 -5.14 12.35
N ASP A 45 -13.94 -4.00 12.94
CA ASP A 45 -13.98 -2.72 12.22
C ASP A 45 -12.98 -2.71 11.07
N LEU A 46 -11.77 -3.20 11.34
CA LEU A 46 -10.73 -3.31 10.33
C LEU A 46 -11.13 -4.25 9.20
N LYS A 47 -11.77 -5.37 9.56
CA LYS A 47 -12.29 -6.34 8.60
C LYS A 47 -13.29 -5.68 7.65
N GLN A 48 -14.21 -4.89 8.18
CA GLN A 48 -15.21 -4.21 7.38
C GLN A 48 -14.60 -3.12 6.49
N LEU A 49 -13.70 -2.31 7.06
CA LEU A 49 -13.05 -1.25 6.30
C LEU A 49 -12.26 -1.78 5.10
N CYS A 50 -11.67 -2.94 5.24
CA CYS A 50 -10.82 -3.53 4.20
C CYS A 50 -11.53 -4.61 3.37
N ALA A 51 -12.79 -4.90 3.67
CA ALA A 51 -13.58 -5.93 2.98
C ALA A 51 -12.87 -7.28 2.96
N LEU A 52 -12.37 -7.71 4.12
CA LEU A 52 -11.64 -8.97 4.27
C LEU A 52 -12.45 -9.99 5.07
N THR A 53 -12.14 -11.27 4.85
CA THR A 53 -12.63 -12.35 5.71
C THR A 53 -11.79 -12.41 6.99
N ASP A 54 -12.31 -13.07 8.03
CA ASP A 54 -11.57 -13.26 9.28
C ASP A 54 -10.22 -13.91 9.04
N GLY A 55 -10.18 -14.97 8.24
CA GLY A 55 -8.95 -15.69 7.94
C GLY A 55 -7.94 -14.86 7.16
N ASN A 56 -8.40 -14.11 6.18
CA ASN A 56 -7.52 -13.25 5.39
C ASN A 56 -6.96 -12.10 6.21
N LEU A 57 -7.80 -11.46 7.03
CA LEU A 57 -7.34 -10.40 7.92
C LEU A 57 -6.31 -10.93 8.93
N SER A 58 -6.61 -12.07 9.55
CA SER A 58 -5.68 -12.69 10.51
C SER A 58 -4.33 -12.97 9.89
N ARG A 59 -4.31 -13.52 8.68
CA ARG A 59 -3.07 -13.85 7.97
C ARG A 59 -2.27 -12.60 7.64
N HIS A 60 -2.91 -11.55 7.13
CA HIS A 60 -2.22 -10.31 6.79
C HIS A 60 -1.73 -9.56 8.03
N LEU A 61 -2.50 -9.58 9.12
CA LEU A 61 -2.07 -8.99 10.38
C LEU A 61 -0.84 -9.71 10.93
N GLU A 62 -0.80 -11.04 10.81
CA GLU A 62 0.36 -11.82 11.23
C GLU A 62 1.62 -11.41 10.47
N VAL A 63 1.53 -11.26 9.16
CA VAL A 63 2.65 -10.78 8.34
C VAL A 63 3.11 -9.39 8.80
N LEU A 64 2.16 -8.49 9.01
CA LEU A 64 2.47 -7.12 9.44
C LEU A 64 3.05 -7.07 10.85
N GLU A 65 2.55 -7.89 11.75
CA GLU A 65 3.06 -7.95 13.12
C GLU A 65 4.47 -8.51 13.15
N GLU A 66 4.75 -9.57 12.41
CA GLU A 66 6.10 -10.15 12.31
C GLU A 66 7.10 -9.15 11.73
N ALA A 67 6.67 -8.30 10.83
CA ALA A 67 7.51 -7.25 10.26
C ALA A 67 7.65 -6.03 11.19
N GLY A 68 6.97 -6.02 12.32
CA GLY A 68 7.02 -4.93 13.28
C GLY A 68 6.20 -3.69 12.87
N LEU A 69 5.31 -3.83 11.91
CA LEU A 69 4.55 -2.68 11.39
C LEU A 69 3.26 -2.43 12.15
N VAL A 70 2.68 -3.45 12.75
CA VAL A 70 1.48 -3.33 13.58
C VAL A 70 1.69 -4.02 14.91
N ALA A 71 0.95 -3.56 15.92
CA ALA A 71 0.88 -4.17 17.24
C ALA A 71 -0.57 -4.61 17.47
N ILE A 72 -0.72 -5.82 17.99
CA ILE A 72 -2.02 -6.41 18.27
C ILE A 72 -2.14 -6.61 19.78
N ALA A 73 -3.13 -5.94 20.38
CA ALA A 73 -3.40 -6.06 21.79
C ALA A 73 -4.68 -6.86 21.99
N LYS A 74 -4.56 -7.97 22.70
CA LYS A 74 -5.69 -8.82 23.06
C LYS A 74 -6.02 -8.59 24.53
N SER A 75 -7.27 -8.32 24.82
CA SER A 75 -7.74 -8.06 26.15
C SER A 75 -9.20 -8.53 26.29
N PHE A 76 -9.79 -8.24 27.45
CA PHE A 76 -11.19 -8.55 27.67
C PHE A 76 -11.93 -7.27 28.05
N GLU A 77 -13.12 -7.14 27.53
CA GLU A 77 -14.04 -6.06 27.85
C GLU A 77 -15.37 -6.71 28.20
N LYS A 78 -15.84 -6.53 29.43
CA LYS A 78 -17.08 -7.14 29.91
C LYS A 78 -17.09 -8.65 29.69
N ASN A 79 -15.99 -9.32 30.04
CA ASN A 79 -15.79 -10.76 29.89
C ASN A 79 -15.79 -11.27 28.44
N ARG A 80 -15.64 -10.39 27.47
CA ARG A 80 -15.54 -10.78 26.06
C ARG A 80 -14.15 -10.46 25.54
N PRO A 81 -13.60 -11.31 24.65
CA PRO A 81 -12.33 -11.02 24.03
C PRO A 81 -12.42 -9.74 23.20
N LYS A 82 -11.38 -8.94 23.28
CA LYS A 82 -11.24 -7.70 22.49
C LYS A 82 -9.87 -7.67 21.87
N THR A 83 -9.82 -7.54 20.57
CA THR A 83 -8.56 -7.41 19.83
C THR A 83 -8.52 -6.03 19.19
N VAL A 84 -7.47 -5.27 19.51
CA VAL A 84 -7.25 -3.93 18.97
C VAL A 84 -5.92 -3.93 18.22
N CYS A 85 -5.93 -3.43 16.99
CA CYS A 85 -4.76 -3.32 16.15
C CYS A 85 -4.35 -1.85 16.03
N LYS A 86 -3.06 -1.59 16.14
CA LYS A 86 -2.47 -0.26 15.97
C LYS A 86 -1.28 -0.33 15.04
N ILE A 87 -1.06 0.73 14.29
CA ILE A 87 0.19 0.88 13.56
C ILE A 87 1.29 1.25 14.55
N THR A 88 2.48 0.67 14.39
CA THR A 88 3.63 1.01 15.24
C THR A 88 4.33 2.26 14.70
N PRO A 89 5.21 2.91 15.51
CA PRO A 89 6.04 4.00 14.98
C PRO A 89 6.89 3.59 13.79
N VAL A 90 7.44 2.37 13.82
CA VAL A 90 8.19 1.81 12.67
C VAL A 90 7.28 1.62 11.48
N GLY A 91 6.08 1.08 11.71
CA GLY A 91 5.10 0.89 10.65
C GLY A 91 4.68 2.20 10.01
N ARG A 92 4.44 3.23 10.83
CA ARG A 92 4.11 4.56 10.33
C ARG A 92 5.21 5.12 9.44
N LYS A 93 6.47 5.03 9.90
CA LYS A 93 7.61 5.52 9.13
C LYS A 93 7.74 4.80 7.79
N ARG A 94 7.69 3.48 7.80
CA ARG A 94 7.79 2.68 6.56
C ARG A 94 6.63 2.95 5.62
N TYR A 95 5.43 3.10 6.16
CA TYR A 95 4.26 3.43 5.36
C TYR A 95 4.42 4.78 4.66
N MET A 96 4.89 5.80 5.37
CA MET A 96 5.10 7.13 4.78
C MET A 96 6.20 7.10 3.71
N GLN A 97 7.27 6.35 3.93
CA GLN A 97 8.31 6.16 2.93
C GLN A 97 7.77 5.46 1.69
N TYR A 98 6.93 4.47 1.89
CA TYR A 98 6.25 3.77 0.79
C TYR A 98 5.39 4.76 -0.03
N LEU A 99 4.63 5.62 0.63
CA LEU A 99 3.79 6.60 -0.06
C LEU A 99 4.62 7.59 -0.89
N ASP A 100 5.79 7.98 -0.40
CA ASP A 100 6.69 8.86 -1.17
C ASP A 100 7.11 8.20 -2.48
N VAL A 101 7.45 6.91 -2.45
CA VAL A 101 7.82 6.17 -3.65
C VAL A 101 6.62 6.00 -4.57
N LEU A 102 5.47 5.68 -4.01
CA LEU A 102 4.24 5.54 -4.81
C LEU A 102 3.89 6.87 -5.51
N GLU A 103 4.05 7.99 -4.82
CA GLU A 103 3.84 9.30 -5.41
C GLU A 103 4.81 9.54 -6.57
N GLN A 104 6.05 9.08 -6.46
CA GLN A 104 7.01 9.17 -7.54
C GLN A 104 6.56 8.37 -8.77
N VAL A 105 6.00 7.18 -8.54
CA VAL A 105 5.43 6.37 -9.64
C VAL A 105 4.35 7.15 -10.37
N VAL A 106 3.47 7.80 -9.63
CA VAL A 106 2.38 8.59 -10.21
C VAL A 106 2.93 9.75 -11.03
N ARG A 107 3.92 10.47 -10.51
CA ARG A 107 4.57 11.58 -11.23
C ARG A 107 5.25 11.12 -12.49
N ASP A 108 5.99 10.02 -12.42
CA ASP A 108 6.69 9.46 -13.58
C ASP A 108 5.71 9.04 -14.66
N ALA A 109 4.63 8.39 -14.27
CA ALA A 109 3.60 7.95 -15.22
C ALA A 109 2.92 9.15 -15.88
N ALA A 110 2.60 10.18 -15.11
CA ALA A 110 1.97 11.39 -15.63
C ALA A 110 2.89 12.11 -16.63
N ALA A 111 4.19 12.24 -16.28
CA ALA A 111 5.18 12.86 -17.16
C ALA A 111 5.39 12.05 -18.44
N ALA A 112 5.48 10.73 -18.31
CA ALA A 112 5.64 9.84 -19.46
C ALA A 112 4.43 9.90 -20.39
N ALA A 113 3.22 9.90 -19.82
CA ALA A 113 1.98 9.98 -20.60
C ALA A 113 1.87 11.33 -21.31
N ALA A 114 2.28 12.43 -20.67
CA ALA A 114 2.22 13.76 -21.25
C ALA A 114 3.20 13.94 -22.42
N SER A 115 4.37 13.26 -22.36
CA SER A 115 5.40 13.36 -23.39
C SER A 115 5.25 12.34 -24.50
N ALA A 116 4.41 11.32 -24.32
CA ALA A 116 4.21 10.28 -25.34
C ALA A 116 3.28 10.78 -26.42
N GLU A 117 3.58 10.41 -27.67
CA GLU A 117 2.67 10.70 -28.78
C GLU A 117 1.45 9.78 -28.67
N PRO A 118 0.24 10.34 -28.86
CA PRO A 118 -0.95 9.51 -28.74
C PRO A 118 -1.00 8.49 -29.87
N ASN A 119 -1.31 7.24 -29.49
CA ASN A 119 -1.61 6.18 -30.42
C ASN A 119 -3.10 6.25 -30.75
N PRO A 120 -3.50 6.23 -32.03
CA PRO A 120 -4.92 6.28 -32.37
C PRO A 120 -5.78 5.23 -31.69
N ALA A 121 -5.25 4.02 -31.50
CA ALA A 121 -5.98 2.97 -30.79
C ALA A 121 -6.18 3.30 -29.32
N GLN A 122 -5.18 3.86 -28.67
CA GLN A 122 -5.28 4.29 -27.28
C GLN A 122 -6.25 5.45 -27.12
N THR A 123 -6.25 6.37 -28.07
CA THR A 123 -7.17 7.50 -28.05
C THR A 123 -8.62 7.02 -28.12
N LYS A 124 -8.89 6.03 -28.97
CA LYS A 124 -10.23 5.43 -29.07
C LYS A 124 -10.65 4.76 -27.75
N LEU A 125 -9.73 4.06 -27.12
CA LEU A 125 -10.01 3.41 -25.85
C LEU A 125 -10.33 4.41 -24.75
N ARG A 126 -9.69 5.56 -24.75
CA ARG A 126 -9.98 6.62 -23.77
C ARG A 126 -11.35 7.22 -23.95
N LEU A 127 -11.83 7.27 -25.17
CA LEU A 127 -13.14 7.81 -25.48
C LEU A 127 -14.28 6.82 -25.18
N ALA A 128 -13.92 5.55 -25.12
CA ALA A 128 -14.88 4.52 -24.78
C ALA A 128 -15.09 4.44 -23.26
#